data_108fdb571076c6dad1d2f66ae960b57c
#
_entry.id   108fdb571076c6dad1d2f66ae960b57c
#
_cell.length_a   1.000
_cell.length_b   1.000
_cell.length_c   1.000
_cell.angle_alpha   90.00
_cell.angle_beta   90.00
_cell.angle_gamma   90.00
#
_symmetry.space_group_name_H-M   'P 1'
#
loop_
_entity.id
_entity.type
_entity.pdbx_description
1 polymer ?
#
loop_
_entity_poly.entity_id
_entity_poly.type
_entity_poly.pdbx_seq_one_letter_code
_entity_poly.pdbx_strand_id
1 'polypeptide(L)'
;DNLREMFLERGGYFLLCDSRSPHWHTAEHRRWLRETLSPYAILQHLSEAIRPFWVPGGSLLSSWFHTIEAGPACSPFISSAPYAKLRLGYHDQHPEFPMLLDIMQEIMRQQGILLEGVELNYDDWANGKANVDLWLGTVNFPIPEEWNVGTWLLGSPLLRHAIRGGDDALLAQWETQWHAETISAEQL
;
A
#
# COMPACT_ATOMS: atom_id res chain seq x y z
N ASP A 1 31.57 -12.79 22.61
CA ASP A 1 30.35 -13.26 21.93
C ASP A 1 29.70 -12.07 21.26
N ASN A 2 30.02 -11.92 19.96
CA ASN A 2 29.39 -10.87 19.14
C ASN A 2 28.08 -11.42 18.59
N LEU A 3 27.00 -11.32 19.36
CA LEU A 3 25.65 -11.42 18.87
C LEU A 3 25.41 -10.19 17.97
N ARG A 4 25.49 -10.37 16.67
CA ARG A 4 24.99 -9.40 15.70
C ARG A 4 23.47 -9.55 15.68
N GLU A 5 22.76 -8.59 16.22
CA GLU A 5 21.33 -8.47 16.00
C GLU A 5 21.10 -8.23 14.50
N MET A 6 20.48 -9.19 13.84
CA MET A 6 19.99 -9.03 12.47
C MET A 6 18.52 -8.66 12.52
N PHE A 7 18.19 -7.46 12.09
CA PHE A 7 16.82 -7.07 11.85
C PHE A 7 16.40 -7.61 10.48
N LEU A 8 15.39 -8.48 10.47
CA LEU A 8 14.80 -8.99 9.25
C LEU A 8 13.52 -8.20 8.97
N GLU A 9 13.44 -7.64 7.78
CA GLU A 9 12.22 -7.07 7.24
C GLU A 9 11.16 -8.19 7.11
N ARG A 10 10.05 -8.07 7.83
CA ARG A 10 9.02 -9.11 7.86
C ARG A 10 7.85 -8.83 6.95
N GLY A 11 7.66 -7.60 6.55
CA GLY A 11 6.56 -7.18 5.73
C GLY A 11 6.54 -5.68 5.56
N GLY A 12 5.48 -5.15 5.01
CA GLY A 12 5.35 -3.74 4.72
C GLY A 12 3.94 -3.22 4.92
N TYR A 13 3.84 -1.91 5.11
CA TYR A 13 2.60 -1.18 5.04
C TYR A 13 2.39 -0.72 3.61
N PHE A 14 1.17 -0.75 3.16
CA PHE A 14 0.82 -0.27 1.83
C PHE A 14 -0.40 0.65 1.86
N LEU A 15 -0.43 1.56 0.92
CA LEU A 15 -1.62 2.31 0.55
C LEU A 15 -2.11 1.83 -0.80
N LEU A 16 -3.40 1.55 -0.88
CA LEU A 16 -4.06 1.10 -2.09
C LEU A 16 -5.10 2.11 -2.52
N CYS A 17 -5.03 2.60 -3.74
CA CYS A 17 -6.07 3.42 -4.35
C CYS A 17 -7.27 2.56 -4.69
N ASP A 18 -8.46 2.92 -4.21
CA ASP A 18 -9.68 2.21 -4.60
C ASP A 18 -10.06 2.61 -6.03
N SER A 19 -10.09 1.66 -6.94
CA SER A 19 -10.41 1.91 -8.35
C SER A 19 -11.86 2.41 -8.57
N ARG A 20 -12.74 2.21 -7.58
CA ARG A 20 -14.11 2.74 -7.59
C ARG A 20 -14.16 4.23 -7.27
N SER A 21 -13.10 4.76 -6.66
CA SER A 21 -13.01 6.19 -6.36
C SER A 21 -12.72 7.01 -7.62
N PRO A 22 -13.49 8.07 -7.89
CA PRO A 22 -13.27 8.93 -9.05
C PRO A 22 -11.94 9.69 -9.00
N HIS A 23 -11.30 9.75 -7.83
CA HIS A 23 -10.05 10.48 -7.62
C HIS A 23 -8.85 9.84 -8.33
N TRP A 24 -8.90 8.52 -8.62
CA TRP A 24 -7.74 7.77 -9.12
C TRP A 24 -7.80 7.39 -10.60
N HIS A 25 -8.71 7.97 -11.37
CA HIS A 25 -8.87 7.64 -12.79
C HIS A 25 -7.66 8.06 -13.63
N THR A 26 -6.94 9.10 -13.23
CA THR A 26 -5.75 9.56 -13.96
C THR A 26 -4.46 9.07 -13.31
N ALA A 27 -3.47 8.75 -14.13
CA ALA A 27 -2.13 8.40 -13.65
C ALA A 27 -1.46 9.56 -12.89
N GLU A 28 -1.81 10.79 -13.24
CA GLU A 28 -1.30 12.01 -12.62
C GLU A 28 -1.75 12.10 -11.15
N HIS A 29 -3.02 11.86 -10.84
CA HIS A 29 -3.53 11.88 -9.47
C HIS A 29 -2.91 10.76 -8.61
N ARG A 30 -2.73 9.57 -9.18
CA ARG A 30 -2.05 8.47 -8.47
C ARG A 30 -0.57 8.76 -8.22
N ARG A 31 0.09 9.41 -9.16
CA ARG A 31 1.49 9.85 -9.00
C ARG A 31 1.60 10.91 -7.91
N TRP A 32 0.72 11.91 -7.94
CA TRP A 32 0.68 12.95 -6.92
C TRP A 32 0.54 12.34 -5.50
N LEU A 33 -0.39 11.39 -5.33
CA LEU A 33 -0.57 10.70 -4.05
C LEU A 33 0.72 9.98 -3.62
N ARG A 34 1.34 9.23 -4.52
CA ARG A 34 2.58 8.49 -4.25
C ARG A 34 3.74 9.41 -3.84
N GLU A 35 3.81 10.59 -4.40
CA GLU A 35 4.83 11.57 -4.06
C GLU A 35 4.52 12.27 -2.73
N THR A 36 3.26 12.65 -2.51
CA THR A 36 2.81 13.32 -1.28
C THR A 36 2.90 12.41 -0.06
N LEU A 37 2.41 11.18 -0.15
CA LEU A 37 2.49 10.16 0.90
C LEU A 37 3.61 9.15 0.61
N SER A 38 4.75 9.63 0.15
CA SER A 38 5.89 8.76 -0.08
C SER A 38 6.38 8.15 1.24
N PRO A 39 6.97 6.94 1.21
CA PRO A 39 7.57 6.33 2.40
C PRO A 39 8.55 7.27 3.11
N TYR A 40 9.33 8.05 2.36
CA TYR A 40 10.25 9.03 2.91
C TYR A 40 9.54 10.16 3.66
N ALA A 41 8.42 10.68 3.13
CA ALA A 41 7.64 11.70 3.79
C ALA A 41 7.06 11.18 5.12
N ILE A 42 6.55 9.95 5.14
CA ILE A 42 6.04 9.31 6.35
C ILE A 42 7.16 9.10 7.38
N LEU A 43 8.33 8.58 6.96
CA LEU A 43 9.47 8.36 7.84
C LEU A 43 9.97 9.63 8.54
N GLN A 44 9.89 10.78 7.88
CA GLN A 44 10.28 12.06 8.48
C GLN A 44 9.41 12.47 9.66
N HIS A 45 8.16 12.00 9.71
CA HIS A 45 7.20 12.29 10.79
C HIS A 45 7.22 11.25 11.91
N LEU A 46 7.92 10.13 11.75
CA LEU A 46 8.09 9.16 12.81
C LEU A 46 8.99 9.70 13.92
N SER A 47 8.67 9.37 15.16
CA SER A 47 9.51 9.70 16.30
C SER A 47 10.89 9.05 16.18
N GLU A 48 11.90 9.66 16.79
CA GLU A 48 13.28 9.14 16.80
C GLU A 48 13.38 7.73 17.40
N ALA A 49 12.49 7.40 18.33
CA ALA A 49 12.46 6.08 18.97
C ALA A 49 11.97 4.96 18.02
N ILE A 50 11.12 5.28 17.06
CA ILE A 50 10.50 4.30 16.17
C ILE A 50 11.20 4.26 14.80
N ARG A 51 11.66 5.41 14.33
CA ARG A 51 12.26 5.57 12.99
C ARG A 51 13.35 4.55 12.64
N PRO A 52 14.25 4.12 13.54
CA PRO A 52 15.28 3.15 13.20
C PRO A 52 14.77 1.76 12.81
N PHE A 53 13.51 1.46 13.14
CA PHE A 53 12.87 0.17 12.82
C PHE A 53 12.06 0.19 11.53
N TRP A 54 12.03 1.32 10.84
CA TRP A 54 11.26 1.53 9.62
C TRP A 54 12.18 1.90 8.47
N VAL A 55 11.95 1.27 7.33
CA VAL A 55 12.68 1.55 6.09
C VAL A 55 11.70 1.91 4.97
N PRO A 56 12.08 2.79 4.04
CA PRO A 56 11.23 3.09 2.90
C PRO A 56 11.17 1.88 1.98
N GLY A 57 9.95 1.38 1.74
CA GLY A 57 9.70 0.30 0.79
C GLY A 57 9.39 0.82 -0.61
N GLY A 58 9.97 0.23 -1.62
CA GLY A 58 9.64 0.49 -3.03
C GLY A 58 8.70 -0.55 -3.63
N SER A 59 8.44 -1.63 -2.92
CA SER A 59 7.66 -2.79 -3.35
C SER A 59 6.87 -3.39 -2.19
N LEU A 60 5.86 -4.17 -2.51
CA LEU A 60 5.17 -5.03 -1.55
C LEU A 60 6.05 -6.21 -1.10
N LEU A 61 7.04 -6.55 -1.89
CA LEU A 61 8.03 -7.57 -1.57
C LEU A 61 9.12 -6.96 -0.71
N SER A 62 9.57 -7.71 0.28
CA SER A 62 10.72 -7.30 1.09
C SER A 62 12.00 -7.26 0.24
N SER A 63 12.96 -6.45 0.65
CA SER A 63 14.22 -6.23 -0.07
C SER A 63 15.07 -7.48 -0.29
N TRP A 64 14.74 -8.57 0.37
CA TRP A 64 15.45 -9.85 0.17
C TRP A 64 15.00 -10.60 -1.10
N PHE A 65 13.82 -10.28 -1.64
CA PHE A 65 13.34 -10.88 -2.89
C PHE A 65 13.90 -10.18 -4.11
N HIS A 66 14.11 -8.86 -3.99
CA HIS A 66 14.55 -8.04 -5.11
C HIS A 66 15.43 -6.88 -4.66
N THR A 67 16.52 -6.65 -5.37
CA THR A 67 17.14 -5.33 -5.48
C THR A 67 16.23 -4.48 -6.36
N ILE A 68 15.17 -3.92 -5.80
CA ILE A 68 14.38 -2.94 -6.54
C ILE A 68 15.19 -1.66 -6.57
N GLU A 69 15.73 -1.35 -7.74
CA GLU A 69 16.24 -0.03 -8.01
C GLU A 69 15.10 0.96 -7.76
N ALA A 70 15.32 1.89 -6.86
CA ALA A 70 14.39 3.00 -6.68
C ALA A 70 14.17 3.62 -8.07
N GLY A 71 12.97 3.50 -8.60
CA GLY A 71 12.64 4.10 -9.88
C GLY A 71 13.00 5.59 -9.86
N PRO A 72 13.35 6.19 -11.00
CA PRO A 72 13.77 7.57 -11.06
C PRO A 72 12.77 8.45 -10.34
N ALA A 73 13.27 9.35 -9.51
CA ALA A 73 12.45 10.36 -8.85
C ALA A 73 11.63 11.08 -9.91
N CYS A 74 10.33 10.86 -9.91
CA CYS A 74 9.46 11.55 -10.87
C CYS A 74 9.40 13.02 -10.47
N SER A 75 9.57 13.90 -11.43
CA SER A 75 9.46 15.34 -11.23
C SER A 75 8.09 15.72 -10.66
N PRO A 76 8.01 16.67 -9.75
CA PRO A 76 6.75 17.10 -9.12
C PRO A 76 5.91 17.89 -10.13
N PHE A 77 4.67 17.50 -10.36
CA PHE A 77 3.88 18.13 -11.42
C PHE A 77 2.42 18.45 -11.17
N ILE A 78 1.91 18.32 -9.95
CA ILE A 78 0.65 18.99 -9.65
C ILE A 78 0.95 20.07 -8.62
N SER A 79 0.78 21.33 -9.01
CA SER A 79 1.02 22.48 -8.12
C SER A 79 -0.10 22.67 -7.08
N SER A 80 -1.18 21.92 -7.17
CA SER A 80 -2.30 21.95 -6.21
C SER A 80 -2.94 20.58 -6.08
N ALA A 81 -3.43 20.28 -4.89
CA ALA A 81 -4.21 19.07 -4.64
C ALA A 81 -5.46 19.03 -5.54
N PRO A 82 -5.71 17.91 -6.23
CA PRO A 82 -6.86 17.81 -7.14
C PRO A 82 -8.19 17.63 -6.41
N TYR A 83 -8.20 17.47 -5.09
CA TYR A 83 -9.39 17.24 -4.27
C TYR A 83 -9.22 17.84 -2.86
N ALA A 84 -10.36 18.15 -2.22
CA ALA A 84 -10.39 18.76 -0.90
C ALA A 84 -10.50 17.74 0.25
N LYS A 85 -11.03 16.54 -0.04
CA LYS A 85 -11.29 15.52 0.96
C LYS A 85 -11.03 14.13 0.38
N LEU A 86 -10.44 13.25 1.21
CA LEU A 86 -10.24 11.83 0.94
C LEU A 86 -10.68 11.00 2.15
N ARG A 87 -11.10 9.76 1.91
CA ARG A 87 -11.44 8.78 2.94
C ARG A 87 -10.48 7.60 2.87
N LEU A 88 -9.90 7.24 4.02
CA LEU A 88 -8.95 6.14 4.18
C LEU A 88 -9.55 5.05 5.06
N GLY A 89 -9.79 3.88 4.50
CA GLY A 89 -10.22 2.69 5.23
C GLY A 89 -9.03 1.94 5.85
N TYR A 90 -9.15 1.54 7.10
CA TYR A 90 -8.20 0.70 7.80
C TYR A 90 -8.94 -0.21 8.79
N HIS A 91 -8.30 -1.29 9.25
CA HIS A 91 -8.91 -2.19 10.23
C HIS A 91 -8.35 -1.97 11.64
N ASP A 92 -9.14 -2.39 12.63
CA ASP A 92 -8.92 -2.19 14.06
C ASP A 92 -7.85 -3.09 14.70
N GLN A 93 -7.40 -4.13 13.98
CA GLN A 93 -6.53 -5.15 14.57
C GLN A 93 -5.03 -4.83 14.51
N HIS A 94 -4.64 -3.69 13.90
CA HIS A 94 -3.23 -3.32 13.77
C HIS A 94 -2.91 -2.05 14.57
N PRO A 95 -2.10 -2.16 15.63
CA PRO A 95 -1.89 -1.06 16.58
C PRO A 95 -1.18 0.17 15.98
N GLU A 96 -0.43 0.01 14.88
CA GLU A 96 0.26 1.10 14.21
C GLU A 96 -0.60 1.92 13.24
N PHE A 97 -1.78 1.42 12.83
CA PHE A 97 -2.61 2.13 11.87
C PHE A 97 -3.08 3.51 12.34
N PRO A 98 -3.51 3.71 13.61
CA PRO A 98 -3.85 5.05 14.09
C PRO A 98 -2.67 6.03 13.99
N MET A 99 -1.47 5.60 14.37
CA MET A 99 -0.26 6.42 14.25
C MET A 99 0.05 6.79 12.80
N LEU A 100 -0.04 5.84 11.87
CA LEU A 100 0.16 6.09 10.46
C LEU A 100 -0.90 7.03 9.89
N LEU A 101 -2.15 6.86 10.31
CA LEU A 101 -3.24 7.74 9.93
C LEU A 101 -2.97 9.19 10.37
N ASP A 102 -2.58 9.40 11.63
CA ASP A 102 -2.26 10.72 12.16
C ASP A 102 -1.16 11.41 11.34
N ILE A 103 -0.10 10.66 11.00
CA ILE A 103 1.00 11.16 10.16
C ILE A 103 0.49 11.55 8.76
N MET A 104 -0.29 10.67 8.13
CA MET A 104 -0.83 10.94 6.79
C MET A 104 -1.81 12.10 6.79
N GLN A 105 -2.62 12.25 7.85
CA GLN A 105 -3.52 13.41 8.02
C GLN A 105 -2.75 14.72 8.12
N GLU A 106 -1.64 14.73 8.86
CA GLU A 106 -0.79 15.93 8.97
C GLU A 106 -0.16 16.29 7.62
N ILE A 107 0.39 15.31 6.89
CA ILE A 107 0.96 15.54 5.56
C ILE A 107 -0.12 16.08 4.59
N MET A 108 -1.31 15.48 4.59
CA MET A 108 -2.42 15.90 3.73
C MET A 108 -2.96 17.26 4.10
N ARG A 109 -3.03 17.57 5.38
CA ARG A 109 -3.46 18.90 5.89
C ARG A 109 -2.54 20.01 5.38
N GLN A 110 -1.24 19.75 5.27
CA GLN A 110 -0.28 20.70 4.71
C GLN A 110 -0.54 20.97 3.21
N GLN A 111 -1.19 20.04 2.52
CA GLN A 111 -1.63 20.20 1.14
C GLN A 111 -3.07 20.76 1.02
N GLY A 112 -3.70 21.12 2.13
CA GLY A 112 -5.07 21.62 2.16
C GLY A 112 -6.14 20.54 1.99
N ILE A 113 -5.80 19.25 2.22
CA ILE A 113 -6.70 18.10 2.07
C ILE A 113 -7.12 17.59 3.45
N LEU A 114 -8.41 17.35 3.61
CA LEU A 114 -8.95 16.62 4.75
C LEU A 114 -8.85 15.10 4.46
N LEU A 115 -8.01 14.38 5.20
CA LEU A 115 -7.99 12.92 5.19
C LEU A 115 -8.84 12.39 6.34
N GLU A 116 -9.97 11.76 6.03
CA GLU A 116 -10.86 11.14 7.01
C GLU A 116 -10.52 9.66 7.17
N GLY A 117 -10.17 9.23 8.39
CA GLY A 117 -10.00 7.81 8.71
C GLY A 117 -11.36 7.13 8.89
N VAL A 118 -11.50 5.94 8.32
CA VAL A 118 -12.67 5.07 8.45
C VAL A 118 -12.21 3.74 9.03
N GLU A 119 -12.42 3.59 10.34
CA GLU A 119 -12.11 2.35 11.03
C GLU A 119 -13.14 1.27 10.71
N LEU A 120 -12.68 0.10 10.36
CA LEU A 120 -13.49 -1.04 9.95
C LEU A 120 -13.12 -2.27 10.79
N ASN A 121 -14.06 -3.19 10.97
CA ASN A 121 -13.67 -4.52 11.40
C ASN A 121 -12.87 -5.21 10.27
N TYR A 122 -12.08 -6.20 10.66
CA TYR A 122 -11.19 -6.89 9.71
C TYR A 122 -11.93 -7.51 8.52
N ASP A 123 -13.10 -8.10 8.73
CA ASP A 123 -13.86 -8.76 7.67
C ASP A 123 -14.37 -7.77 6.62
N ASP A 124 -14.85 -6.61 7.02
CA ASP A 124 -15.30 -5.57 6.10
C ASP A 124 -14.13 -4.95 5.35
N TRP A 125 -13.00 -4.74 6.03
CA TRP A 125 -11.76 -4.29 5.41
C TRP A 125 -11.25 -5.31 4.39
N ALA A 126 -11.09 -6.58 4.77
CA ALA A 126 -10.56 -7.65 3.92
C ALA A 126 -11.42 -7.90 2.67
N ASN A 127 -12.72 -7.62 2.75
CA ASN A 127 -13.66 -7.75 1.64
C ASN A 127 -13.92 -6.44 0.89
N GLY A 128 -13.24 -5.35 1.22
CA GLY A 128 -13.41 -4.06 0.54
C GLY A 128 -14.81 -3.46 0.67
N LYS A 129 -15.51 -3.73 1.79
CA LYS A 129 -16.92 -3.35 2.00
C LYS A 129 -17.11 -1.94 2.54
N ALA A 130 -16.35 -0.99 2.08
CA ALA A 130 -16.53 0.41 2.47
C ALA A 130 -16.43 1.33 1.26
N ASN A 131 -17.11 2.47 1.35
CA ASN A 131 -16.96 3.53 0.36
C ASN A 131 -15.84 4.47 0.83
N VAL A 132 -14.63 4.15 0.43
CA VAL A 132 -13.40 4.90 0.73
C VAL A 132 -12.60 5.13 -0.54
N ASP A 133 -11.67 6.06 -0.49
CA ASP A 133 -10.80 6.39 -1.62
C ASP A 133 -9.48 5.63 -1.55
N LEU A 134 -9.06 5.32 -0.33
CA LEU A 134 -7.79 4.67 -0.03
C LEU A 134 -7.99 3.56 0.99
N TRP A 135 -7.13 2.55 0.91
CA TRP A 135 -7.03 1.48 1.89
C TRP A 135 -5.63 1.45 2.47
N LEU A 136 -5.54 1.47 3.79
CA LEU A 136 -4.30 1.21 4.51
C LEU A 136 -4.28 -0.25 4.93
N GLY A 137 -3.20 -0.92 4.60
CA GLY A 137 -3.01 -2.31 4.95
C GLY A 137 -1.56 -2.64 5.27
N THR A 138 -1.37 -3.86 5.72
CA THR A 138 -0.05 -4.45 5.92
C THR A 138 0.00 -5.81 5.25
N VAL A 139 1.17 -6.15 4.74
CA VAL A 139 1.46 -7.47 4.22
C VAL A 139 2.63 -8.04 4.99
N ASN A 140 2.51 -9.28 5.40
CA ASN A 140 3.57 -10.02 6.06
C ASN A 140 3.70 -11.39 5.41
N PHE A 141 4.84 -11.61 4.76
CA PHE A 141 5.19 -12.91 4.19
C PHE A 141 6.17 -13.61 5.13
N PRO A 142 5.68 -14.51 5.99
CA PRO A 142 6.54 -15.18 6.99
C PRO A 142 7.61 -16.07 6.35
N ILE A 143 7.37 -16.50 5.12
CA ILE A 143 8.29 -17.31 4.33
C ILE A 143 8.48 -16.62 2.99
N PRO A 144 9.73 -16.38 2.56
CA PRO A 144 10.05 -15.72 1.30
C PRO A 144 9.82 -16.65 0.10
N GLU A 145 8.57 -17.00 -0.16
CA GLU A 145 8.18 -17.81 -1.30
C GLU A 145 7.31 -17.00 -2.25
N GLU A 146 7.73 -16.90 -3.50
CA GLU A 146 7.03 -16.12 -4.53
C GLU A 146 5.55 -16.51 -4.67
N TRP A 147 5.25 -17.81 -4.54
CA TRP A 147 3.87 -18.28 -4.68
C TRP A 147 2.91 -17.69 -3.62
N ASN A 148 3.40 -17.33 -2.43
CA ASN A 148 2.60 -16.67 -1.41
C ASN A 148 2.13 -15.29 -1.86
N VAL A 149 2.98 -14.58 -2.60
CA VAL A 149 2.68 -13.24 -3.12
C VAL A 149 1.59 -13.31 -4.17
N GLY A 150 1.74 -14.18 -5.15
CA GLY A 150 0.76 -14.37 -6.21
C GLY A 150 -0.60 -14.82 -5.66
N THR A 151 -0.59 -15.77 -4.73
CA THR A 151 -1.80 -16.24 -4.06
C THR A 151 -2.49 -15.13 -3.28
N TRP A 152 -1.74 -14.25 -2.62
CA TRP A 152 -2.30 -13.11 -1.91
C TRP A 152 -2.87 -12.06 -2.87
N LEU A 153 -2.12 -11.69 -3.93
CA LEU A 153 -2.54 -10.69 -4.91
C LEU A 153 -3.82 -11.13 -5.65
N LEU A 154 -3.91 -12.39 -6.01
CA LEU A 154 -5.06 -12.93 -6.76
C LEU A 154 -6.23 -13.34 -5.85
N GLY A 155 -5.92 -13.80 -4.64
CA GLY A 155 -6.91 -14.33 -3.70
C GLY A 155 -7.56 -13.32 -2.77
N SER A 156 -6.95 -12.13 -2.59
CA SER A 156 -7.49 -11.10 -1.68
C SER A 156 -8.71 -10.40 -2.29
N PRO A 157 -9.90 -10.48 -1.65
CA PRO A 157 -11.08 -9.75 -2.15
C PRO A 157 -10.86 -8.23 -2.18
N LEU A 158 -10.17 -7.66 -1.18
CA LEU A 158 -9.82 -6.24 -1.16
C LEU A 158 -9.03 -5.84 -2.39
N LEU A 159 -8.00 -6.60 -2.72
CA LEU A 159 -7.16 -6.30 -3.89
C LEU A 159 -7.94 -6.46 -5.20
N ARG A 160 -8.82 -7.45 -5.29
CA ARG A 160 -9.70 -7.61 -6.46
C ARG A 160 -10.56 -6.39 -6.70
N HIS A 161 -11.13 -5.81 -5.65
CA HIS A 161 -11.95 -4.60 -5.77
C HIS A 161 -11.14 -3.33 -5.99
N ALA A 162 -10.07 -3.16 -5.26
CA ALA A 162 -9.33 -1.91 -5.24
C ALA A 162 -8.40 -1.73 -6.43
N ILE A 163 -7.71 -2.79 -6.88
CA ILE A 163 -6.72 -2.66 -7.96
C ILE A 163 -7.37 -2.65 -9.34
N ARG A 164 -8.49 -3.34 -9.55
CA ARG A 164 -8.93 -3.70 -10.91
C ARG A 164 -10.34 -3.29 -11.29
N GLY A 165 -11.06 -2.65 -10.40
CA GLY A 165 -12.39 -2.13 -10.73
C GLY A 165 -13.36 -3.18 -11.28
N GLY A 166 -13.11 -4.47 -11.02
CA GLY A 166 -14.00 -5.55 -11.45
C GLY A 166 -13.69 -6.13 -12.83
N ASP A 167 -12.47 -6.05 -13.36
CA ASP A 167 -12.10 -6.83 -14.55
C ASP A 167 -11.85 -8.30 -14.16
N ASP A 168 -12.98 -8.99 -13.89
CA ASP A 168 -12.98 -10.38 -13.48
C ASP A 168 -12.39 -11.32 -14.55
N ALA A 169 -12.45 -10.95 -15.82
CA ALA A 169 -11.93 -11.77 -16.92
C ALA A 169 -10.40 -11.77 -16.93
N LEU A 170 -9.79 -10.61 -16.74
CA LEU A 170 -8.33 -10.47 -16.63
C LEU A 170 -7.81 -11.19 -15.39
N LEU A 171 -8.51 -11.06 -14.27
CA LEU A 171 -8.17 -11.76 -13.03
C LEU A 171 -8.22 -13.27 -13.18
N ALA A 172 -9.27 -13.80 -13.78
CA ALA A 172 -9.42 -15.23 -14.02
C ALA A 172 -8.32 -15.76 -14.97
N GLN A 173 -7.92 -14.95 -15.96
CA GLN A 173 -6.79 -15.28 -16.82
C GLN A 173 -5.49 -15.38 -16.04
N TRP A 174 -5.18 -14.40 -15.21
CA TRP A 174 -3.94 -14.41 -14.42
C TRP A 174 -3.94 -15.50 -13.35
N GLU A 175 -5.08 -15.75 -12.73
CA GLU A 175 -5.25 -16.84 -11.77
C GLU A 175 -4.98 -18.21 -12.45
N THR A 176 -5.49 -18.39 -13.68
CA THR A 176 -5.23 -19.58 -14.48
C THR A 176 -3.74 -19.71 -14.83
N GLN A 177 -3.10 -18.63 -15.25
CA GLN A 177 -1.69 -18.60 -15.59
C GLN A 177 -0.79 -18.86 -14.36
N TRP A 178 -1.18 -18.30 -13.20
CA TRP A 178 -0.49 -18.53 -11.95
C TRP A 178 -0.55 -19.99 -11.51
N HIS A 179 -1.72 -20.61 -11.53
CA HIS A 179 -1.87 -22.03 -11.21
C HIS A 179 -1.18 -22.97 -12.21
N ALA A 180 -1.03 -22.53 -13.44
CA ALA A 180 -0.30 -23.27 -14.48
C ALA A 180 1.21 -22.99 -14.46
N GLU A 181 1.71 -22.17 -13.52
CA GLU A 181 3.11 -21.74 -13.41
C GLU A 181 3.65 -21.08 -14.70
N THR A 182 2.79 -20.43 -15.46
CA THR A 182 3.16 -19.75 -16.71
C THR A 182 3.37 -18.25 -16.54
N ILE A 183 3.17 -17.71 -15.34
CA ILE A 183 3.41 -16.32 -14.95
C ILE A 183 4.13 -16.29 -13.60
N SER A 184 5.14 -15.45 -13.45
CA SER A 184 5.85 -15.26 -12.20
C SER A 184 5.20 -14.18 -11.31
N ALA A 185 5.60 -14.11 -10.03
CA ALA A 185 5.16 -13.05 -9.13
C ALA A 185 5.58 -11.66 -9.60
N GLU A 186 6.68 -11.54 -10.33
CA GLU A 186 7.16 -10.28 -10.94
C GLU A 186 6.27 -9.81 -12.08
N GLN A 187 5.61 -10.73 -12.76
CA GLN A 187 4.75 -10.43 -13.90
C GLN A 187 3.31 -10.10 -13.48
N LEU A 188 2.93 -10.43 -12.23
CA LEU A 188 1.67 -10.04 -11.60
C LEU A 188 1.72 -8.59 -11.11
#